data_a745c9b6a057aad2a559e4ecd342da4b
#
_entry.id   a745c9b6a057aad2a559e4ecd342da4b
#
_cell.length_a   1.000
_cell.length_b   1.000
_cell.length_c   1.000
_cell.angle_alpha   90.00
_cell.angle_beta   90.00
_cell.angle_gamma   90.00
#
_symmetry.space_group_name_H-M   'P 1'
#
loop_
_entity.id
_entity.type
_entity.pdbx_description
1 polymer ?
#
loop_
_entity_poly.entity_id
_entity_poly.type
_entity_poly.pdbx_seq_one_letter_code
_entity_poly.pdbx_strand_id
1 'polypeptide(L)'
;MKYAAMAPALIALALAAPSSALAQVTSTNLLGTWEGTMSGFFGAKAVEPQPVKFMIEATNGRAFEGISQYENRDGQPTDVVFNGFIAPDGDGWATNRNGYFDLRLEPDGELHVIFRDADPQTGGPITMYGVFKQ
;
A
#
# COMPACT_ATOMS: atom_id res chain seq x y z
N MET A 1 41.68 58.12 28.36
CA MET A 1 40.35 57.69 27.98
C MET A 1 40.46 56.34 27.24
N LYS A 2 39.95 55.30 27.81
CA LYS A 2 40.00 53.98 27.20
C LYS A 2 38.61 53.68 26.67
N TYR A 3 38.47 53.58 25.38
CA TYR A 3 37.24 53.14 24.74
C TYR A 3 37.26 51.64 24.70
N ALA A 4 36.36 51.03 25.44
CA ALA A 4 36.09 49.61 25.35
C ALA A 4 35.27 49.38 24.06
N ALA A 5 35.89 48.71 23.11
CA ALA A 5 35.15 48.25 21.94
C ALA A 5 34.27 47.06 22.33
N MET A 6 32.96 47.26 22.34
CA MET A 6 32.04 46.16 22.46
C MET A 6 31.94 45.45 21.08
N ALA A 7 32.46 44.25 21.03
CA ALA A 7 32.24 43.39 19.88
C ALA A 7 30.77 42.95 19.82
N PRO A 8 30.09 43.08 18.69
CA PRO A 8 28.74 42.56 18.57
C PRO A 8 28.79 41.02 18.60
N ALA A 9 28.07 40.47 19.57
CA ALA A 9 27.85 39.03 19.58
C ALA A 9 26.98 38.66 18.36
N LEU A 10 27.58 37.99 17.41
CA LEU A 10 26.84 37.36 16.30
C LEU A 10 26.06 36.18 16.91
N ILE A 11 24.80 36.40 17.16
CA ILE A 11 23.87 35.31 17.43
C ILE A 11 23.62 34.62 16.09
N ALA A 12 24.34 33.55 15.82
CA ALA A 12 24.02 32.67 14.74
C ALA A 12 22.68 31.99 15.06
N LEU A 13 21.60 32.50 14.53
CA LEU A 13 20.35 31.75 14.47
C LEU A 13 20.60 30.57 13.57
N ALA A 14 20.87 29.41 14.14
CA ALA A 14 20.77 28.16 13.41
C ALA A 14 19.30 27.97 13.06
N LEU A 15 18.92 28.34 11.86
CA LEU A 15 17.67 27.88 11.24
C LEU A 15 17.81 26.37 11.08
N ALA A 16 17.32 25.63 12.08
CA ALA A 16 17.05 24.23 11.90
C ALA A 16 16.06 24.14 10.74
N ALA A 17 16.52 23.61 9.59
CA ALA A 17 15.61 23.28 8.51
C ALA A 17 14.51 22.42 9.11
N PRO A 18 13.20 22.74 8.91
CA PRO A 18 12.15 21.88 9.38
C PRO A 18 12.41 20.52 8.75
N SER A 19 12.69 19.49 9.58
CA SER A 19 12.61 18.13 9.11
C SER A 19 11.21 17.97 8.56
N SER A 20 11.08 17.83 7.23
CA SER A 20 9.83 17.50 6.61
C SER A 20 9.44 16.14 7.20
N ALA A 21 8.59 16.17 8.25
CA ALA A 21 7.94 14.97 8.72
C ALA A 21 7.22 14.38 7.53
N LEU A 22 7.65 13.19 7.09
CA LEU A 22 6.91 12.44 6.08
C LEU A 22 5.47 12.36 6.58
N ALA A 23 4.53 12.82 5.76
CA ALA A 23 3.13 12.75 6.10
C ALA A 23 2.78 11.30 6.42
N GLN A 24 2.21 11.06 7.60
CA GLN A 24 1.79 9.72 7.99
C GLN A 24 0.71 9.23 7.05
N VAL A 25 0.84 8.00 6.59
CA VAL A 25 -0.20 7.33 5.82
C VAL A 25 -1.40 7.05 6.73
N THR A 26 -2.57 7.37 6.22
CA THR A 26 -3.85 7.06 6.86
C THR A 26 -4.68 6.16 5.96
N SER A 27 -5.70 5.50 6.51
CA SER A 27 -6.60 4.67 5.71
C SER A 27 -7.33 5.47 4.63
N THR A 28 -7.56 6.76 4.83
CA THR A 28 -8.19 7.65 3.83
C THR A 28 -7.33 7.82 2.57
N ASN A 29 -6.02 7.66 2.67
CA ASN A 29 -5.14 7.66 1.50
C ASN A 29 -5.43 6.48 0.56
N LEU A 30 -6.06 5.42 1.06
CA LEU A 30 -6.41 4.24 0.28
C LEU A 30 -7.78 4.35 -0.40
N LEU A 31 -8.64 5.29 0.02
CA LEU A 31 -9.99 5.42 -0.56
C LEU A 31 -9.93 5.67 -2.07
N GLY A 32 -10.80 4.99 -2.80
CA GLY A 32 -10.92 5.12 -4.23
C GLY A 32 -10.66 3.83 -4.99
N THR A 33 -10.50 3.98 -6.29
CA THR A 33 -10.29 2.85 -7.22
C THR A 33 -8.83 2.75 -7.59
N TRP A 34 -8.27 1.57 -7.44
CA TRP A 34 -6.90 1.21 -7.77
C TRP A 34 -6.89 0.20 -8.89
N GLU A 35 -6.18 0.50 -9.96
CA GLU A 35 -6.09 -0.37 -11.14
C GLU A 35 -4.65 -0.81 -11.37
N GLY A 36 -4.50 -2.07 -11.75
CA GLY A 36 -3.20 -2.66 -12.04
C GLY A 36 -3.33 -4.08 -12.57
N THR A 37 -2.20 -4.74 -12.70
CA THR A 37 -2.14 -6.15 -13.09
C THR A 37 -1.40 -6.94 -12.03
N MET A 38 -1.81 -8.19 -11.85
CA MET A 38 -1.12 -9.14 -11.00
C MET A 38 -0.60 -10.31 -11.81
N SER A 39 0.60 -10.73 -11.51
CA SER A 39 1.24 -11.90 -12.08
C SER A 39 2.02 -12.65 -11.02
N GLY A 40 2.36 -13.89 -11.27
CA GLY A 40 3.12 -14.70 -10.33
C GLY A 40 3.03 -16.17 -10.65
N PHE A 41 2.80 -16.98 -9.62
CA PHE A 41 2.77 -18.42 -9.74
C PHE A 41 1.55 -19.04 -9.06
N PHE A 42 1.00 -20.02 -9.70
CA PHE A 42 0.01 -20.93 -9.19
C PHE A 42 0.65 -22.32 -9.09
N GLY A 43 1.14 -22.69 -7.91
CA GLY A 43 2.06 -23.83 -7.79
C GLY A 43 3.32 -23.59 -8.63
N ALA A 44 3.63 -24.50 -9.54
CA ALA A 44 4.76 -24.36 -10.47
C ALA A 44 4.39 -23.65 -11.79
N LYS A 45 3.10 -23.29 -11.99
CA LYS A 45 2.61 -22.68 -13.20
C LYS A 45 2.72 -21.17 -13.13
N ALA A 46 3.42 -20.55 -14.08
CA ALA A 46 3.46 -19.11 -14.23
C ALA A 46 2.08 -18.57 -14.65
N VAL A 47 1.68 -17.47 -14.03
CA VAL A 47 0.44 -16.73 -14.34
C VAL A 47 0.82 -15.43 -15.03
N GLU A 48 0.34 -15.27 -16.26
CA GLU A 48 0.52 -14.03 -17.02
C GLU A 48 -0.21 -12.87 -16.34
N PRO A 49 0.23 -11.62 -16.56
CA PRO A 49 -0.39 -10.46 -15.95
C PRO A 49 -1.90 -10.41 -16.22
N GLN A 50 -2.67 -10.33 -15.15
CA GLN A 50 -4.13 -10.26 -15.17
C GLN A 50 -4.60 -8.93 -14.60
N PRO A 51 -5.53 -8.22 -15.25
CA PRO A 51 -6.12 -7.01 -14.72
C PRO A 51 -6.83 -7.29 -13.39
N VAL A 52 -6.56 -6.45 -12.42
CA VAL A 52 -7.24 -6.45 -11.11
C VAL A 52 -7.59 -5.03 -10.75
N LYS A 53 -8.76 -4.84 -10.17
CA LYS A 53 -9.21 -3.57 -9.65
C LYS A 53 -9.54 -3.72 -8.17
N PHE A 54 -9.03 -2.82 -7.34
CA PHE A 54 -9.43 -2.68 -5.95
C PHE A 54 -10.25 -1.41 -5.78
N MET A 55 -11.45 -1.55 -5.25
CA MET A 55 -12.30 -0.41 -4.88
C MET A 55 -12.38 -0.35 -3.36
N ILE A 56 -11.67 0.59 -2.76
CA ILE A 56 -11.66 0.79 -1.31
C ILE A 56 -12.70 1.84 -0.98
N GLU A 57 -13.75 1.43 -0.27
CA GLU A 57 -14.99 2.18 -0.16
C GLU A 57 -15.24 2.75 1.22
N ALA A 58 -14.64 2.16 2.26
CA ALA A 58 -14.88 2.57 3.64
C ALA A 58 -13.63 2.47 4.49
N THR A 59 -13.54 3.35 5.47
CA THR A 59 -12.48 3.35 6.48
C THR A 59 -13.05 3.45 7.88
N ASN A 60 -12.35 2.85 8.84
CA ASN A 60 -12.64 2.96 10.25
C ASN A 60 -11.31 2.96 11.02
N GLY A 61 -10.89 4.14 11.46
CA GLY A 61 -9.54 4.31 12.02
C GLY A 61 -8.48 3.96 10.97
N ARG A 62 -7.63 2.99 11.28
CA ARG A 62 -6.62 2.48 10.34
C ARG A 62 -7.11 1.31 9.50
N ALA A 63 -8.31 0.83 9.76
CA ALA A 63 -8.92 -0.24 8.98
C ALA A 63 -9.58 0.30 7.71
N PHE A 64 -9.65 -0.53 6.70
CA PHE A 64 -10.33 -0.24 5.45
C PHE A 64 -11.08 -1.48 4.96
N GLU A 65 -12.05 -1.25 4.10
CA GLU A 65 -12.86 -2.26 3.46
C GLU A 65 -13.06 -1.92 1.99
N GLY A 66 -13.16 -2.92 1.15
CA GLY A 66 -13.40 -2.74 -0.26
C GLY A 66 -13.74 -4.03 -0.99
N ILE A 67 -13.73 -3.93 -2.32
CA ILE A 67 -14.03 -5.02 -3.23
C ILE A 67 -12.89 -5.14 -4.24
N SER A 68 -12.37 -6.36 -4.43
CA SER A 68 -11.48 -6.68 -5.54
C SER A 68 -12.28 -7.27 -6.69
N GLN A 69 -12.02 -6.79 -7.89
CA GLN A 69 -12.62 -7.29 -9.13
C GLN A 69 -11.54 -7.87 -10.03
N TYR A 70 -11.75 -9.09 -10.47
CA TYR A 70 -10.83 -9.79 -11.36
C TYR A 70 -11.58 -10.91 -12.12
N GLU A 71 -10.94 -11.46 -13.14
CA GLU A 71 -11.40 -12.65 -13.81
C GLU A 71 -10.85 -13.90 -13.12
N ASN A 72 -11.72 -14.85 -12.78
CA ASN A 72 -11.31 -16.11 -12.18
C ASN A 72 -10.72 -17.06 -13.24
N ARG A 73 -10.31 -18.28 -12.84
CA ARG A 73 -9.73 -19.28 -13.73
C ARG A 73 -10.62 -19.69 -14.89
N ASP A 74 -11.93 -19.59 -14.71
CA ASP A 74 -12.93 -19.95 -15.71
C ASP A 74 -13.27 -18.79 -16.64
N GLY A 75 -12.56 -17.66 -16.53
CA GLY A 75 -12.79 -16.45 -17.29
C GLY A 75 -14.03 -15.67 -16.87
N GLN A 76 -14.54 -15.90 -15.66
CA GLN A 76 -15.74 -15.23 -15.15
C GLN A 76 -15.36 -14.01 -14.30
N PRO A 77 -16.05 -12.87 -14.48
CA PRO A 77 -15.91 -11.73 -13.59
C PRO A 77 -16.23 -12.12 -12.15
N THR A 78 -15.38 -11.73 -11.21
CA THR A 78 -15.50 -12.11 -9.81
C THR A 78 -15.27 -10.90 -8.93
N ASP A 79 -16.17 -10.68 -7.97
CA ASP A 79 -16.08 -9.67 -6.95
C ASP A 79 -15.83 -10.34 -5.59
N VAL A 80 -14.81 -9.90 -4.89
CA VAL A 80 -14.49 -10.44 -3.56
C VAL A 80 -14.28 -9.32 -2.58
N VAL A 81 -15.06 -9.33 -1.50
CA VAL A 81 -14.89 -8.38 -0.40
C VAL A 81 -13.60 -8.65 0.35
N PHE A 82 -12.88 -7.61 0.65
CA PHE A 82 -11.69 -7.66 1.50
C PHE A 82 -11.76 -6.57 2.58
N ASN A 83 -11.04 -6.78 3.65
CA ASN A 83 -10.74 -5.74 4.62
C ASN A 83 -9.31 -5.86 5.11
N GLY A 84 -8.82 -4.80 5.67
CA GLY A 84 -7.43 -4.74 6.08
C GLY A 84 -7.11 -3.56 6.97
N PHE A 85 -5.83 -3.34 7.11
CA PHE A 85 -5.26 -2.36 8.02
C PHE A 85 -4.02 -1.73 7.37
N ILE A 86 -3.83 -0.44 7.55
CA ILE A 86 -2.64 0.29 7.08
C ILE A 86 -1.92 0.95 8.26
N ALA A 87 -0.62 0.73 8.35
CA ALA A 87 0.25 1.36 9.33
C ALA A 87 0.68 2.77 8.86
N PRO A 88 1.16 3.62 9.79
CA PRO A 88 1.58 4.98 9.45
C PRO A 88 2.71 5.07 8.42
N ASP A 89 3.55 4.05 8.32
CA ASP A 89 4.67 3.97 7.37
C ASP A 89 4.28 3.51 5.97
N GLY A 90 3.00 3.18 5.74
CA GLY A 90 2.49 2.70 4.47
C GLY A 90 2.45 1.19 4.32
N ASP A 91 2.97 0.44 5.28
CA ASP A 91 2.82 -1.02 5.30
C ASP A 91 1.42 -1.40 5.78
N GLY A 92 0.84 -2.39 5.15
CA GLY A 92 -0.48 -2.87 5.50
C GLY A 92 -0.69 -4.32 5.10
N TRP A 93 -1.84 -4.79 5.46
CA TRP A 93 -2.29 -6.12 5.09
C TRP A 93 -3.81 -6.11 4.91
N ALA A 94 -4.28 -7.04 4.11
CA ALA A 94 -5.69 -7.28 3.93
C ALA A 94 -5.97 -8.78 3.86
N THR A 95 -7.20 -9.14 4.04
CA THR A 95 -7.66 -10.51 3.94
C THR A 95 -8.98 -10.56 3.19
N ASN A 96 -9.18 -11.62 2.44
CA ASN A 96 -10.43 -11.98 1.83
C ASN A 96 -10.68 -13.49 2.02
N ARG A 97 -11.77 -14.00 1.48
CA ARG A 97 -12.11 -15.43 1.60
C ARG A 97 -11.10 -16.37 0.93
N ASN A 98 -10.24 -15.85 0.06
CA ASN A 98 -9.30 -16.66 -0.72
C ASN A 98 -7.88 -16.64 -0.15
N GLY A 99 -7.50 -15.60 0.61
CA GLY A 99 -6.13 -15.51 1.12
C GLY A 99 -5.78 -14.18 1.75
N TYR A 100 -4.50 -13.85 1.68
CA TYR A 100 -3.92 -12.69 2.33
C TYR A 100 -3.21 -11.78 1.34
N PHE A 101 -3.31 -10.48 1.59
CA PHE A 101 -2.55 -9.46 0.87
C PHE A 101 -1.58 -8.77 1.82
N ASP A 102 -0.33 -8.63 1.42
CA ASP A 102 0.56 -7.62 1.97
C ASP A 102 0.50 -6.40 1.07
N LEU A 103 0.39 -5.24 1.67
CA LEU A 103 0.22 -3.97 0.98
C LEU A 103 1.36 -3.04 1.36
N ARG A 104 1.78 -2.22 0.40
CA ARG A 104 2.65 -1.10 0.68
C ARG A 104 2.23 0.09 -0.18
N LEU A 105 1.80 1.15 0.49
CA LEU A 105 1.60 2.44 -0.15
C LEU A 105 2.93 3.18 -0.20
N GLU A 106 3.47 3.31 -1.40
CA GLU A 106 4.75 3.98 -1.63
C GLU A 106 4.59 5.51 -1.60
N PRO A 107 5.67 6.26 -1.28
CA PRO A 107 5.63 7.72 -1.26
C PRO A 107 5.23 8.37 -2.60
N ASP A 108 5.45 7.68 -3.72
CA ASP A 108 5.05 8.14 -5.05
C ASP A 108 3.55 7.94 -5.36
N GLY A 109 2.81 7.32 -4.43
CA GLY A 109 1.38 7.04 -4.58
C GLY A 109 1.04 5.70 -5.21
N GLU A 110 2.02 4.87 -5.57
CA GLU A 110 1.76 3.52 -6.03
C GLU A 110 1.44 2.58 -4.87
N LEU A 111 0.48 1.68 -5.09
CA LEU A 111 0.14 0.62 -4.13
C LEU A 111 0.73 -0.71 -4.61
N HIS A 112 1.69 -1.23 -3.90
CA HIS A 112 2.29 -2.53 -4.15
C HIS A 112 1.53 -3.59 -3.37
N VAL A 113 1.18 -4.69 -4.04
CA VAL A 113 0.34 -5.73 -3.46
C VAL A 113 0.96 -7.10 -3.72
N ILE A 114 1.12 -7.89 -2.68
CA ILE A 114 1.46 -9.31 -2.76
C ILE A 114 0.26 -10.10 -2.24
N PHE A 115 -0.28 -10.97 -3.08
CA PHE A 115 -1.33 -11.90 -2.68
C PHE A 115 -0.73 -13.28 -2.42
N ARG A 116 -1.14 -13.89 -1.31
CA ARG A 116 -0.71 -15.23 -0.91
C ARG A 116 -1.89 -16.10 -0.52
N ASP A 117 -1.88 -17.33 -1.01
CA ASP A 117 -2.88 -18.34 -0.70
C ASP A 117 -2.29 -19.74 -0.91
N ALA A 118 -3.05 -20.73 -0.53
CA ALA A 118 -2.85 -22.12 -0.93
C ALA A 118 -3.98 -22.56 -1.85
N ASP A 119 -3.65 -23.25 -2.92
CA ASP A 119 -4.67 -23.80 -3.81
C ASP A 119 -5.51 -24.83 -3.06
N PRO A 120 -6.82 -24.63 -2.90
CA PRO A 120 -7.69 -25.53 -2.15
C PRO A 120 -7.79 -26.94 -2.78
N GLN A 121 -7.49 -27.06 -4.08
CA GLN A 121 -7.56 -28.35 -4.79
C GLN A 121 -6.26 -29.17 -4.67
N THR A 122 -5.11 -28.52 -4.75
CA THR A 122 -3.82 -29.18 -4.80
C THR A 122 -2.97 -28.94 -3.54
N GLY A 123 -3.31 -27.96 -2.70
CA GLY A 123 -2.48 -27.52 -1.58
C GLY A 123 -1.22 -26.76 -2.02
N GLY A 124 -1.03 -26.55 -3.32
CA GLY A 124 0.12 -25.82 -3.86
C GLY A 124 0.09 -24.32 -3.50
N PRO A 125 1.27 -23.67 -3.42
CA PRO A 125 1.35 -22.27 -3.07
C PRO A 125 0.86 -21.39 -4.23
N ILE A 126 0.19 -20.28 -3.86
CA ILE A 126 -0.17 -19.21 -4.79
C ILE A 126 0.51 -17.93 -4.31
N THR A 127 1.27 -17.29 -5.19
CA THR A 127 1.85 -15.98 -4.93
C THR A 127 1.70 -15.11 -6.17
N MET A 128 1.06 -13.97 -5.98
CA MET A 128 0.83 -12.98 -7.04
C MET A 128 1.32 -11.61 -6.55
N TYR A 129 1.88 -10.84 -7.47
CA TYR A 129 2.37 -9.49 -7.19
C TYR A 129 1.85 -8.52 -8.24
N GLY A 130 1.54 -7.31 -7.80
CA GLY A 130 1.12 -6.25 -8.71
C GLY A 130 1.38 -4.86 -8.14
N VAL A 131 1.40 -3.89 -9.04
CA VAL A 131 1.50 -2.47 -8.74
C VAL A 131 0.24 -1.79 -9.24
N PHE A 132 -0.38 -1.01 -8.37
CA PHE A 132 -1.67 -0.38 -8.61
C PHE A 132 -1.57 1.13 -8.50
N LYS A 133 -2.35 1.81 -9.33
CA LYS A 133 -2.46 3.28 -9.37
C LYS A 133 -3.92 3.69 -9.31
N GLN A 134 -4.15 4.85 -8.73
CA GLN A 134 -5.46 5.50 -8.75
C GLN A 134 -5.73 6.18 -10.09
#